data_ae8f4244f380ab6a8f80f95d9e32dc5a
#
_entry.id   ae8f4244f380ab6a8f80f95d9e32dc5a
#
_cell.length_a   1.000
_cell.length_b   1.000
_cell.length_c   1.000
_cell.angle_alpha   90.00
_cell.angle_beta   90.00
_cell.angle_gamma   90.00
#
_symmetry.space_group_name_H-M   'P 1'
#
loop_
_entity.id
_entity.type
_entity.pdbx_description
1 polymer ?
#
loop_
_entity_poly.entity_id
_entity_poly.type
_entity_poly.pdbx_seq_one_letter_code
_entity_poly.pdbx_strand_id
1 'polypeptide(L)'
;MSIEHKMVDSGKSYGGHKLFKTSVPGLYYTLAISNIWSTLTSTDINPSGMYIGDSTSQSFNWRGESEQTLYWSCNNANSSKKYWAVGGVMQTLTIEFYTDTDFNPTTNQRVTLSRTDSYLYSFKAYNAGVSIKSYFLKIDFDLTDIVLTNPTCFTAALSGPSVSGSTVKMGDYSPAQIKNGATAVPFDITLQNCIRVRNIETKLKSNKVGSVSKELLANTLTGNDAAKGVGVLIEGLKNTKSAQMVLKPNDATSIYKDYETENDTT
;
A
#
# COMPACT_ATOMS: atom_id res chain seq x y z
N MET A 1 -19.20 -29.17 3.83
CA MET A 1 -18.99 -27.96 4.67
C MET A 1 -19.33 -26.74 3.88
N SER A 2 -19.84 -25.70 4.53
CA SER A 2 -20.02 -24.37 3.91
C SER A 2 -19.19 -23.34 4.66
N ILE A 3 -18.83 -22.27 3.94
CA ILE A 3 -18.16 -21.12 4.52
C ILE A 3 -19.18 -19.97 4.62
N GLU A 4 -19.24 -19.38 5.78
CA GLU A 4 -19.99 -18.15 6.03
C GLU A 4 -19.00 -17.08 6.46
N HIS A 5 -19.08 -15.87 5.91
CA HIS A 5 -18.21 -14.77 6.29
C HIS A 5 -18.98 -13.60 6.89
N LYS A 6 -18.29 -12.80 7.68
CA LYS A 6 -18.77 -11.56 8.32
C LYS A 6 -17.97 -10.34 7.90
N MET A 7 -17.11 -10.48 6.90
CA MET A 7 -16.33 -9.39 6.32
C MET A 7 -17.25 -8.37 5.67
N VAL A 8 -16.93 -7.09 5.82
CA VAL A 8 -17.71 -5.98 5.26
C VAL A 8 -17.35 -5.79 3.80
N ASP A 9 -18.29 -6.06 2.90
CA ASP A 9 -18.13 -5.87 1.46
C ASP A 9 -17.91 -4.38 1.14
N SER A 10 -16.95 -4.08 0.29
CA SER A 10 -16.68 -2.71 -0.16
C SER A 10 -17.53 -2.29 -1.36
N GLY A 11 -18.18 -3.25 -2.03
CA GLY A 11 -18.81 -3.05 -3.32
C GLY A 11 -17.83 -3.00 -4.50
N LYS A 12 -16.54 -3.24 -4.27
CA LYS A 12 -15.47 -3.23 -5.27
C LYS A 12 -14.97 -4.65 -5.54
N SER A 13 -14.30 -4.82 -6.68
CA SER A 13 -13.65 -6.07 -7.05
C SER A 13 -12.34 -5.81 -7.80
N TYR A 14 -11.42 -6.76 -7.73
CA TYR A 14 -10.19 -6.78 -8.50
C TYR A 14 -9.84 -8.21 -8.92
N GLY A 15 -9.43 -8.40 -10.17
CA GLY A 15 -9.09 -9.75 -10.68
C GLY A 15 -10.23 -10.76 -10.63
N GLY A 16 -11.50 -10.31 -10.54
CA GLY A 16 -12.66 -11.17 -10.38
C GLY A 16 -13.03 -11.49 -8.93
N HIS A 17 -12.25 -11.01 -7.96
CA HIS A 17 -12.45 -11.26 -6.54
C HIS A 17 -13.04 -10.05 -5.83
N LYS A 18 -13.94 -10.29 -4.89
CA LYS A 18 -14.52 -9.23 -4.05
C LYS A 18 -13.50 -8.62 -3.12
N LEU A 19 -13.55 -7.30 -2.98
CA LEU A 19 -12.73 -6.55 -2.03
C LEU A 19 -13.54 -6.22 -0.77
N PHE A 20 -12.94 -6.45 0.39
CA PHE A 20 -13.53 -6.16 1.70
C PHE A 20 -12.85 -4.93 2.33
N LYS A 21 -13.60 -4.24 3.18
CA LYS A 21 -13.13 -3.01 3.84
C LYS A 21 -12.15 -3.31 4.97
N THR A 22 -11.18 -2.42 5.10
CA THR A 22 -10.39 -2.28 6.33
C THR A 22 -10.87 -1.06 7.14
N SER A 23 -10.24 -0.82 8.30
CA SER A 23 -10.42 0.42 9.07
C SER A 23 -9.84 1.66 8.39
N VAL A 24 -9.06 1.49 7.32
CA VAL A 24 -8.37 2.57 6.63
C VAL A 24 -9.10 2.88 5.32
N PRO A 25 -9.60 4.10 5.11
CA PRO A 25 -10.22 4.49 3.86
C PRO A 25 -9.29 4.24 2.67
N GLY A 26 -9.84 3.74 1.58
CA GLY A 26 -9.09 3.44 0.36
C GLY A 26 -8.18 2.20 0.44
N LEU A 27 -8.14 1.49 1.57
CA LEU A 27 -7.45 0.21 1.73
C LEU A 27 -8.46 -0.93 1.84
N TYR A 28 -8.31 -1.90 0.97
CA TYR A 28 -9.19 -3.07 0.87
C TYR A 28 -8.37 -4.34 0.92
N TYR A 29 -9.03 -5.47 1.12
CA TYR A 29 -8.35 -6.77 1.11
C TYR A 29 -9.20 -7.85 0.47
N THR A 30 -8.54 -8.90 -0.01
CA THR A 30 -9.11 -10.22 -0.28
C THR A 30 -8.60 -11.22 0.74
N LEU A 31 -9.34 -12.27 0.94
CA LEU A 31 -8.94 -13.36 1.82
C LEU A 31 -9.12 -14.68 1.08
N ALA A 32 -8.01 -15.36 0.81
CA ALA A 32 -8.00 -16.68 0.20
C ALA A 32 -7.57 -17.73 1.22
N ILE A 33 -8.18 -18.89 1.13
CA ILE A 33 -7.80 -20.10 1.89
C ILE A 33 -7.38 -21.18 0.92
N SER A 34 -6.32 -21.89 1.25
CA SER A 34 -5.83 -23.03 0.50
C SER A 34 -5.24 -24.08 1.45
N ASN A 35 -4.84 -25.22 0.90
CA ASN A 35 -4.22 -26.29 1.67
C ASN A 35 -5.02 -26.65 2.94
N ILE A 36 -6.35 -26.73 2.79
CA ILE A 36 -7.21 -27.10 3.91
C ILE A 36 -6.99 -28.58 4.20
N TRP A 37 -6.36 -28.83 5.31
CA TRP A 37 -5.99 -30.18 5.72
C TRP A 37 -6.59 -30.49 7.09
N SER A 38 -7.01 -31.72 7.26
CA SER A 38 -7.48 -32.25 8.54
C SER A 38 -6.55 -33.31 9.04
N THR A 39 -6.27 -33.31 10.34
CA THR A 39 -5.51 -34.38 11.00
C THR A 39 -6.15 -35.77 10.85
N LEU A 40 -7.41 -35.80 10.45
CA LEU A 40 -8.16 -37.05 10.30
C LEU A 40 -8.11 -37.67 8.90
N THR A 41 -7.91 -36.85 7.88
CA THR A 41 -7.96 -37.29 6.47
C THR A 41 -6.64 -37.21 5.74
N SER A 42 -5.67 -36.45 6.24
CA SER A 42 -4.38 -36.17 5.59
C SER A 42 -4.48 -35.77 4.11
N THR A 43 -5.64 -35.28 3.68
CA THR A 43 -5.92 -34.94 2.29
C THR A 43 -6.14 -33.44 2.18
N ASP A 44 -5.50 -32.79 1.21
CA ASP A 44 -5.77 -31.40 0.87
C ASP A 44 -7.13 -31.30 0.16
N ILE A 45 -8.03 -30.54 0.75
CA ILE A 45 -9.41 -30.45 0.28
C ILE A 45 -9.56 -29.35 -0.78
N ASN A 46 -8.69 -28.36 -0.77
CA ASN A 46 -8.72 -27.27 -1.75
C ASN A 46 -7.31 -26.78 -2.14
N PRO A 47 -6.63 -27.55 -2.99
CA PRO A 47 -5.26 -27.21 -3.42
C PRO A 47 -5.16 -25.91 -4.23
N SER A 48 -6.26 -25.49 -4.88
CA SER A 48 -6.24 -24.33 -5.79
C SER A 48 -6.43 -22.98 -5.11
N GLY A 49 -6.76 -22.98 -3.84
CA GLY A 49 -7.19 -21.77 -3.14
C GLY A 49 -8.65 -21.40 -3.43
N MET A 50 -9.28 -20.78 -2.46
CA MET A 50 -10.65 -20.27 -2.58
C MET A 50 -10.72 -18.88 -1.95
N TYR A 51 -11.18 -17.89 -2.73
CA TYR A 51 -11.41 -16.55 -2.21
C TYR A 51 -12.75 -16.49 -1.47
N ILE A 52 -12.69 -16.13 -0.20
CA ILE A 52 -13.87 -16.10 0.66
C ILE A 52 -14.77 -14.93 0.26
N GLY A 53 -16.04 -15.22 0.03
CA GLY A 53 -17.06 -14.22 -0.28
C GLY A 53 -17.31 -13.98 -1.77
N ASP A 54 -16.55 -14.57 -2.69
CA ASP A 54 -16.76 -14.41 -4.13
C ASP A 54 -18.11 -14.97 -4.59
N SER A 55 -18.60 -15.98 -3.91
CA SER A 55 -19.95 -16.51 -4.14
C SER A 55 -20.82 -16.44 -2.89
N THR A 56 -22.13 -16.37 -3.08
CA THR A 56 -23.11 -16.30 -1.99
C THR A 56 -23.20 -17.59 -1.17
N SER A 57 -22.76 -18.70 -1.74
CA SER A 57 -22.67 -20.00 -1.05
C SER A 57 -21.39 -20.71 -1.46
N GLN A 58 -20.39 -20.63 -0.61
CA GLN A 58 -19.17 -21.41 -0.80
C GLN A 58 -19.29 -22.69 0.00
N SER A 59 -19.20 -23.82 -0.68
CA SER A 59 -19.21 -25.12 -0.05
C SER A 59 -18.17 -26.01 -0.69
N PHE A 60 -17.59 -26.88 0.11
CA PHE A 60 -16.71 -27.92 -0.37
C PHE A 60 -17.09 -29.25 0.26
N ASN A 61 -16.96 -30.31 -0.50
CA ASN A 61 -17.21 -31.64 -0.01
C ASN A 61 -15.99 -32.11 0.77
N TRP A 62 -16.12 -32.15 2.07
CA TRP A 62 -15.19 -32.87 2.90
C TRP A 62 -15.65 -34.33 2.95
N ARG A 63 -15.28 -35.11 1.98
CA ARG A 63 -15.34 -36.52 2.06
C ARG A 63 -13.92 -37.03 2.37
N GLY A 64 -13.69 -37.50 3.56
CA GLY A 64 -12.66 -38.48 3.76
C GLY A 64 -13.02 -39.69 2.90
N GLU A 65 -12.12 -40.15 2.08
CA GLU A 65 -12.33 -41.30 1.19
C GLU A 65 -12.53 -42.62 1.94
N SER A 66 -12.37 -42.63 3.20
CA SER A 66 -12.79 -43.74 4.04
C SER A 66 -13.87 -43.24 4.96
N GLU A 67 -14.99 -43.90 4.97
CA GLU A 67 -15.92 -43.92 6.08
C GLU A 67 -15.23 -44.45 7.35
N GLN A 68 -14.01 -44.03 7.61
CA GLN A 68 -13.40 -44.22 8.91
C GLN A 68 -14.14 -43.31 9.86
N THR A 69 -15.19 -43.85 10.32
CA THR A 69 -15.97 -43.44 11.45
C THR A 69 -15.02 -43.34 12.62
N LEU A 70 -14.43 -42.18 12.82
CA LEU A 70 -13.70 -41.87 14.03
C LEU A 70 -14.73 -41.74 15.13
N TYR A 71 -14.93 -42.86 15.84
CA TYR A 71 -15.73 -42.92 17.04
C TYR A 71 -15.02 -42.16 18.13
N TRP A 72 -15.45 -40.96 18.43
CA TRP A 72 -15.21 -40.43 19.76
C TRP A 72 -16.27 -41.06 20.67
N SER A 73 -15.91 -42.05 21.42
CA SER A 73 -16.69 -42.46 22.57
C SER A 73 -16.48 -41.38 23.65
N CYS A 74 -17.33 -40.38 23.68
CA CYS A 74 -17.64 -39.81 24.99
C CYS A 74 -18.24 -40.98 25.79
N ASN A 75 -17.66 -41.24 26.93
CA ASN A 75 -18.03 -42.32 27.87
C ASN A 75 -19.49 -42.29 28.32
N ASN A 76 -20.43 -42.44 27.43
CA ASN A 76 -21.82 -42.72 27.73
C ASN A 76 -22.35 -43.76 26.77
N ALA A 77 -22.77 -44.82 27.34
CA ALA A 77 -23.19 -46.12 26.84
C ALA A 77 -24.32 -46.13 25.80
N ASN A 78 -24.36 -45.24 24.84
CA ASN A 78 -25.24 -45.31 23.69
C ASN A 78 -24.44 -45.28 22.40
N SER A 79 -24.02 -46.44 21.99
CA SER A 79 -23.18 -46.79 20.86
C SER A 79 -23.76 -46.47 19.46
N SER A 80 -24.87 -45.77 19.37
CA SER A 80 -25.52 -45.44 18.07
C SER A 80 -25.35 -44.00 17.57
N LYS A 81 -24.67 -43.15 18.33
CA LYS A 81 -24.46 -41.76 17.89
C LYS A 81 -23.06 -41.61 17.28
N LYS A 82 -23.01 -41.60 15.96
CA LYS A 82 -21.81 -41.31 15.22
C LYS A 82 -21.55 -39.79 15.29
N TYR A 83 -20.45 -39.36 15.88
CA TYR A 83 -20.02 -37.98 15.90
C TYR A 83 -18.87 -37.79 14.92
N TRP A 84 -18.94 -36.75 14.12
CA TRP A 84 -17.79 -36.29 13.34
C TRP A 84 -16.92 -35.44 14.25
N ALA A 85 -15.79 -35.93 14.65
CA ALA A 85 -14.78 -35.10 15.28
C ALA A 85 -13.93 -34.46 14.17
N VAL A 86 -13.97 -33.17 14.07
CA VAL A 86 -12.97 -32.43 13.30
C VAL A 86 -11.78 -32.26 14.24
N GLY A 87 -10.82 -33.19 14.13
CA GLY A 87 -9.47 -32.92 14.69
C GLY A 87 -8.93 -31.63 14.04
N GLY A 88 -7.88 -31.03 14.51
CA GLY A 88 -7.40 -29.73 14.02
C GLY A 88 -7.54 -29.56 12.51
N VAL A 89 -7.94 -28.37 12.09
CA VAL A 89 -7.96 -27.96 10.70
C VAL A 89 -6.74 -27.07 10.48
N MET A 90 -5.86 -27.48 9.57
CA MET A 90 -4.78 -26.64 9.09
C MET A 90 -5.22 -25.98 7.77
N GLN A 91 -4.84 -24.76 7.58
CA GLN A 91 -5.13 -24.01 6.35
C GLN A 91 -4.03 -22.99 6.10
N THR A 92 -3.80 -22.69 4.85
CA THR A 92 -2.99 -21.54 4.46
C THR A 92 -3.93 -20.36 4.21
N LEU A 93 -3.67 -19.26 4.89
CA LEU A 93 -4.38 -17.99 4.68
C LEU A 93 -3.49 -17.06 3.86
N THR A 94 -4.07 -16.52 2.81
CA THR A 94 -3.44 -15.46 2.01
C THR A 94 -4.32 -14.23 2.07
N ILE A 95 -3.73 -13.12 2.52
CA ILE A 95 -4.37 -11.81 2.53
C ILE A 95 -3.64 -10.96 1.52
N GLU A 96 -4.39 -10.41 0.56
CA GLU A 96 -3.87 -9.47 -0.42
C GLU A 96 -4.51 -8.12 -0.19
N PHE A 97 -3.70 -7.06 -0.14
CA PHE A 97 -4.18 -5.69 0.05
C PHE A 97 -4.19 -4.92 -1.26
N TYR A 98 -5.22 -4.11 -1.42
CA TYR A 98 -5.46 -3.26 -2.59
C TYR A 98 -5.76 -1.85 -2.15
N THR A 99 -5.29 -0.87 -2.92
CA THR A 99 -5.53 0.55 -2.64
C THR A 99 -6.19 1.22 -3.82
N ASP A 100 -6.96 2.27 -3.55
CA ASP A 100 -7.47 3.18 -4.55
C ASP A 100 -7.02 4.63 -4.30
N THR A 101 -7.60 5.58 -5.01
CA THR A 101 -7.25 7.00 -4.93
C THR A 101 -7.57 7.64 -3.57
N ASP A 102 -8.43 7.03 -2.78
CA ASP A 102 -8.81 7.51 -1.45
C ASP A 102 -7.83 7.06 -0.36
N PHE A 103 -6.88 6.18 -0.72
CA PHE A 103 -5.88 5.69 0.21
C PHE A 103 -4.90 6.78 0.61
N ASN A 104 -5.09 7.29 1.80
CA ASN A 104 -4.22 8.30 2.41
C ASN A 104 -4.06 8.02 3.90
N PRO A 105 -3.23 7.03 4.28
CA PRO A 105 -3.06 6.66 5.68
C PRO A 105 -2.32 7.76 6.45
N THR A 106 -2.68 7.90 7.71
CA THR A 106 -1.88 8.69 8.63
C THR A 106 -0.64 7.91 9.09
N THR A 107 0.42 8.61 9.49
CA THR A 107 1.62 7.95 10.01
C THR A 107 1.29 7.09 11.23
N ASN A 108 1.80 5.86 11.24
CA ASN A 108 1.54 4.85 12.27
C ASN A 108 0.08 4.43 12.41
N GLN A 109 -0.69 4.52 11.34
CA GLN A 109 -2.07 4.05 11.35
C GLN A 109 -2.11 2.51 11.38
N ARG A 110 -2.81 1.95 12.38
CA ARG A 110 -3.03 0.51 12.48
C ARG A 110 -4.15 0.06 11.56
N VAL A 111 -4.00 -1.14 11.00
CA VAL A 111 -4.98 -1.75 10.12
C VAL A 111 -5.78 -2.78 10.87
N THR A 112 -7.11 -2.70 10.76
CA THR A 112 -8.01 -3.78 11.17
C THR A 112 -8.91 -4.19 10.02
N LEU A 113 -9.28 -5.46 9.95
CA LEU A 113 -10.21 -5.97 8.96
C LEU A 113 -11.64 -5.71 9.42
N SER A 114 -12.43 -5.01 8.59
CA SER A 114 -13.81 -4.66 8.95
C SER A 114 -14.72 -5.89 8.90
N ARG A 115 -15.49 -6.11 9.95
CA ARG A 115 -16.41 -7.24 10.12
C ARG A 115 -17.70 -6.84 10.84
N THR A 116 -18.75 -7.58 10.61
CA THR A 116 -20.07 -7.36 11.21
C THR A 116 -20.32 -8.20 12.47
N ASP A 117 -19.36 -9.05 12.85
CA ASP A 117 -19.45 -9.95 14.00
C ASP A 117 -18.06 -10.07 14.65
N SER A 118 -17.93 -10.91 15.66
CA SER A 118 -16.68 -11.19 16.39
C SER A 118 -15.68 -12.09 15.64
N TYR A 119 -15.97 -12.47 14.38
CA TYR A 119 -15.11 -13.30 13.54
C TYR A 119 -15.17 -12.87 12.08
N LEU A 120 -14.16 -13.22 11.30
CA LEU A 120 -14.10 -12.91 9.87
C LEU A 120 -14.88 -13.90 9.03
N TYR A 121 -14.69 -15.18 9.28
CA TYR A 121 -15.41 -16.26 8.60
C TYR A 121 -15.52 -17.49 9.50
N SER A 122 -16.39 -18.40 9.10
CA SER A 122 -16.58 -19.66 9.81
C SER A 122 -16.80 -20.82 8.86
N PHE A 123 -16.34 -21.98 9.28
CA PHE A 123 -16.74 -23.25 8.67
C PHE A 123 -17.95 -23.81 9.37
N LYS A 124 -18.97 -24.17 8.58
CA LYS A 124 -20.19 -24.79 9.06
C LYS A 124 -20.27 -26.21 8.56
N ALA A 125 -20.28 -27.16 9.46
CA ALA A 125 -20.51 -28.56 9.13
C ALA A 125 -22.00 -28.87 9.16
N TYR A 126 -22.50 -29.54 8.12
CA TYR A 126 -23.85 -30.09 8.07
C TYR A 126 -23.80 -31.57 8.32
N ASN A 127 -24.64 -32.07 9.16
CA ASN A 127 -24.89 -33.49 9.29
C ASN A 127 -26.20 -33.83 8.53
N ALA A 128 -26.06 -34.58 7.44
CA ALA A 128 -27.19 -35.01 6.64
C ALA A 128 -27.75 -36.30 7.28
N GLY A 129 -28.51 -36.18 8.35
CA GLY A 129 -29.17 -37.38 8.80
C GLY A 129 -29.79 -37.43 10.19
N VAL A 130 -29.41 -36.59 11.12
CA VAL A 130 -30.02 -36.60 12.46
C VAL A 130 -29.95 -35.22 13.08
N SER A 131 -31.09 -34.70 13.51
CA SER A 131 -31.27 -33.48 14.32
C SER A 131 -30.11 -32.48 14.31
N ILE A 132 -30.22 -31.51 13.47
CA ILE A 132 -29.21 -30.58 13.02
C ILE A 132 -28.54 -29.82 14.19
N LYS A 133 -27.39 -30.26 14.63
CA LYS A 133 -26.48 -29.37 15.34
C LYS A 133 -25.41 -28.89 14.35
N SER A 134 -25.53 -27.65 13.92
CA SER A 134 -24.51 -27.00 13.12
C SER A 134 -23.31 -26.69 14.00
N TYR A 135 -22.14 -27.19 13.65
CA TYR A 135 -20.89 -26.88 14.33
C TYR A 135 -20.21 -25.77 13.53
N PHE A 136 -19.78 -24.72 14.23
CA PHE A 136 -19.07 -23.60 13.64
C PHE A 136 -17.65 -23.56 14.17
N LEU A 137 -16.69 -23.61 13.28
CA LEU A 137 -15.33 -23.19 13.59
C LEU A 137 -15.21 -21.73 13.13
N LYS A 138 -15.20 -20.82 14.08
CA LYS A 138 -15.06 -19.39 13.82
C LYS A 138 -13.58 -19.03 13.74
N ILE A 139 -13.21 -18.31 12.69
CA ILE A 139 -11.85 -17.85 12.45
C ILE A 139 -11.82 -16.34 12.56
N ASP A 140 -10.99 -15.85 13.44
CA ASP A 140 -10.63 -14.45 13.56
C ASP A 140 -9.13 -14.33 13.71
N PHE A 141 -8.57 -13.20 13.29
CA PHE A 141 -7.18 -12.88 13.49
C PHE A 141 -7.00 -11.37 13.55
N ASP A 142 -5.99 -10.97 14.26
CA ASP A 142 -5.67 -9.58 14.50
C ASP A 142 -4.50 -9.17 13.61
N LEU A 143 -4.65 -8.02 12.96
CA LEU A 143 -3.60 -7.38 12.16
C LEU A 143 -3.08 -6.10 12.82
N THR A 144 -3.28 -5.93 14.12
CA THR A 144 -2.88 -4.70 14.83
C THR A 144 -1.39 -4.45 14.79
N ASP A 145 -0.59 -5.46 14.48
CA ASP A 145 0.85 -5.31 14.28
C ASP A 145 1.21 -4.74 12.89
N ILE A 146 0.25 -4.71 11.95
CA ILE A 146 0.45 -4.05 10.68
C ILE A 146 0.24 -2.55 10.86
N VAL A 147 1.33 -1.82 10.75
CA VAL A 147 1.36 -0.37 10.85
C VAL A 147 1.67 0.22 9.48
N LEU A 148 0.79 1.10 9.01
CA LEU A 148 1.01 1.82 7.76
C LEU A 148 1.93 3.01 8.03
N THR A 149 2.94 3.14 7.20
CA THR A 149 3.83 4.29 7.15
C THR A 149 3.69 4.95 5.80
N ASN A 150 3.49 6.27 5.78
CA ASN A 150 3.56 7.02 4.54
C ASN A 150 5.01 7.01 4.04
N PRO A 151 5.22 6.84 2.73
CA PRO A 151 6.52 7.10 2.16
C PRO A 151 6.87 8.56 2.43
N THR A 152 7.97 8.79 3.11
CA THR A 152 8.40 10.14 3.50
C THR A 152 9.91 10.21 3.59
N CYS A 153 10.44 11.42 3.36
CA CYS A 153 11.82 11.76 3.67
C CYS A 153 11.81 12.80 4.79
N PHE A 154 12.68 12.63 5.79
CA PHE A 154 12.71 13.52 6.95
C PHE A 154 13.44 14.83 6.69
N THR A 155 14.44 14.81 5.82
CA THR A 155 15.25 15.98 5.52
C THR A 155 15.52 16.07 4.05
N ALA A 156 15.52 17.32 3.56
CA ALA A 156 16.07 17.67 2.26
C ALA A 156 17.21 18.67 2.48
N ALA A 157 18.38 18.41 1.94
CA ALA A 157 19.53 19.28 2.02
C ALA A 157 20.01 19.64 0.63
N LEU A 158 20.44 20.88 0.46
CA LEU A 158 21.18 21.28 -0.74
C LEU A 158 22.63 20.84 -0.60
N SER A 159 23.22 20.38 -1.69
CA SER A 159 24.63 20.05 -1.79
C SER A 159 25.21 20.50 -3.13
N GLY A 160 26.50 20.68 -3.16
CA GLY A 160 27.21 21.14 -4.35
C GLY A 160 28.34 22.14 -4.03
N PRO A 161 29.24 22.40 -4.99
CA PRO A 161 30.41 23.24 -4.76
C PRO A 161 30.07 24.70 -4.44
N SER A 162 28.92 25.17 -4.88
CA SER A 162 28.46 26.56 -4.66
C SER A 162 27.32 26.63 -3.63
N VAL A 163 27.11 25.56 -2.83
CA VAL A 163 26.07 25.54 -1.81
C VAL A 163 26.62 25.89 -0.44
N SER A 164 25.89 26.72 0.29
CA SER A 164 26.17 27.07 1.68
C SER A 164 24.86 27.05 2.47
N GLY A 165 24.64 25.99 3.28
CA GLY A 165 23.37 25.76 3.98
C GLY A 165 22.23 25.57 3.01
N SER A 166 21.23 26.43 3.06
CA SER A 166 20.05 26.42 2.17
C SER A 166 20.19 27.37 0.97
N THR A 167 21.39 27.85 0.68
CA THR A 167 21.64 28.87 -0.34
C THR A 167 22.60 28.33 -1.41
N VAL A 168 22.22 28.53 -2.67
CA VAL A 168 23.10 28.34 -3.83
C VAL A 168 23.70 29.67 -4.21
N LYS A 169 25.03 29.79 -4.10
CA LYS A 169 25.77 31.02 -4.47
C LYS A 169 25.97 31.08 -5.98
N MET A 170 25.33 32.03 -6.63
CA MET A 170 25.40 32.18 -8.10
C MET A 170 26.70 32.85 -8.58
N GLY A 171 27.39 33.58 -7.71
CA GLY A 171 28.53 34.39 -8.09
C GLY A 171 28.14 35.78 -8.63
N ASP A 172 29.11 36.55 -9.07
CA ASP A 172 28.95 37.89 -9.59
C ASP A 172 29.04 37.86 -11.12
N TYR A 173 28.09 38.51 -11.79
CA TYR A 173 28.01 38.56 -13.24
C TYR A 173 27.86 40.00 -13.72
N SER A 174 28.64 40.38 -14.72
CA SER A 174 28.43 41.60 -15.45
C SER A 174 27.18 41.51 -16.36
N PRO A 175 26.55 42.61 -16.73
CA PRO A 175 25.43 42.60 -17.67
C PRO A 175 25.75 41.91 -19.01
N ALA A 176 26.98 42.03 -19.50
CA ALA A 176 27.44 41.39 -20.72
C ALA A 176 27.47 39.85 -20.58
N GLN A 177 27.93 39.34 -19.43
CA GLN A 177 27.92 37.88 -19.14
C GLN A 177 26.50 37.34 -19.05
N ILE A 178 25.59 38.04 -18.39
CA ILE A 178 24.19 37.66 -18.31
C ILE A 178 23.56 37.61 -19.69
N LYS A 179 23.80 38.64 -20.52
CA LYS A 179 23.26 38.73 -21.89
C LYS A 179 23.78 37.61 -22.78
N ASN A 180 24.99 37.16 -22.61
CA ASN A 180 25.64 36.09 -23.39
C ASN A 180 25.34 34.68 -22.83
N GLY A 181 24.55 34.58 -21.77
CA GLY A 181 24.27 33.33 -21.05
C GLY A 181 25.28 33.11 -19.91
N ALA A 182 24.83 33.26 -18.67
CA ALA A 182 25.61 32.95 -17.49
C ALA A 182 25.88 31.44 -17.41
N THR A 183 27.06 31.08 -16.89
CA THR A 183 27.35 29.65 -16.65
C THR A 183 26.41 29.08 -15.61
N ALA A 184 25.86 27.90 -15.88
CA ALA A 184 25.00 27.20 -14.94
C ALA A 184 25.78 26.79 -13.67
N VAL A 185 25.16 27.00 -12.52
CA VAL A 185 25.71 26.62 -11.22
C VAL A 185 25.02 25.35 -10.78
N PRO A 186 25.71 24.19 -10.76
CA PRO A 186 25.10 22.93 -10.38
C PRO A 186 24.90 22.85 -8.87
N PHE A 187 23.80 22.22 -8.49
CA PHE A 187 23.50 21.84 -7.12
C PHE A 187 22.59 20.60 -7.12
N ASP A 188 22.66 19.86 -6.03
CA ASP A 188 21.82 18.70 -5.79
C ASP A 188 20.88 18.95 -4.62
N ILE A 189 19.73 18.29 -4.65
CA ILE A 189 18.80 18.20 -3.53
C ILE A 189 18.90 16.77 -3.01
N THR A 190 19.57 16.58 -1.88
CA THR A 190 19.73 15.28 -1.26
C THR A 190 18.60 15.05 -0.28
N LEU A 191 17.83 13.98 -0.50
CA LEU A 191 16.83 13.50 0.44
C LEU A 191 17.48 12.51 1.39
N GLN A 192 17.18 12.62 2.69
CA GLN A 192 17.74 11.76 3.72
C GLN A 192 16.66 11.11 4.55
N ASN A 193 16.97 9.93 5.09
CA ASN A 193 16.06 9.14 5.91
C ASN A 193 14.71 8.90 5.19
N CYS A 194 14.79 8.54 3.92
CA CYS A 194 13.62 8.19 3.13
C CYS A 194 13.17 6.77 3.47
N ILE A 195 11.89 6.61 3.72
CA ILE A 195 11.27 5.32 4.00
C ILE A 195 10.33 4.99 2.84
N ARG A 196 10.60 3.90 2.13
CA ARG A 196 9.75 3.34 1.05
C ARG A 196 9.37 4.34 -0.05
N VAL A 197 10.25 5.30 -0.34
CA VAL A 197 10.02 6.28 -1.42
C VAL A 197 10.35 5.61 -2.75
N ARG A 198 9.36 5.50 -3.62
CA ARG A 198 9.52 4.92 -4.96
C ARG A 198 9.55 5.97 -6.07
N ASN A 199 8.87 7.07 -5.87
CA ASN A 199 8.75 8.14 -6.85
C ASN A 199 8.97 9.49 -6.16
N ILE A 200 9.87 10.28 -6.71
CA ILE A 200 10.12 11.65 -6.27
C ILE A 200 9.64 12.59 -7.37
N GLU A 201 8.75 13.49 -7.03
CA GLU A 201 8.30 14.55 -7.90
C GLU A 201 8.74 15.91 -7.33
N THR A 202 9.55 16.61 -8.11
CA THR A 202 10.01 17.95 -7.74
C THR A 202 9.24 19.00 -8.52
N LYS A 203 8.69 19.99 -7.81
CA LYS A 203 7.99 21.16 -8.36
C LYS A 203 8.59 22.41 -7.77
N LEU A 204 8.76 23.42 -8.61
CA LEU A 204 9.27 24.72 -8.19
C LEU A 204 8.12 25.63 -7.73
N LYS A 205 8.20 26.10 -6.48
CA LYS A 205 7.26 27.09 -5.94
C LYS A 205 8.00 28.39 -5.59
N SER A 206 7.44 29.50 -5.89
CA SER A 206 8.00 30.81 -5.55
C SER A 206 6.92 31.89 -5.39
N ASN A 207 7.10 32.78 -4.42
CA ASN A 207 6.28 33.97 -4.26
C ASN A 207 6.69 35.07 -5.20
N LYS A 208 7.84 34.96 -5.89
CA LYS A 208 8.39 35.94 -6.80
C LYS A 208 8.73 35.25 -8.13
N VAL A 209 7.94 35.57 -9.14
CA VAL A 209 8.13 35.09 -10.51
C VAL A 209 8.51 36.25 -11.40
N GLY A 210 9.36 36.01 -12.39
CA GLY A 210 9.84 37.02 -13.29
C GLY A 210 8.71 37.73 -14.07
N SER A 211 8.79 39.04 -14.17
CA SER A 211 7.81 39.82 -14.94
C SER A 211 7.98 39.66 -16.46
N VAL A 212 9.20 39.35 -16.89
CA VAL A 212 9.56 39.20 -18.32
C VAL A 212 9.26 37.79 -18.81
N SER A 213 9.50 36.78 -17.95
CA SER A 213 9.19 35.40 -18.25
C SER A 213 8.71 34.70 -16.99
N LYS A 214 7.59 33.99 -17.11
CA LYS A 214 7.05 33.14 -16.01
C LYS A 214 7.90 31.92 -15.73
N GLU A 215 8.90 31.63 -16.52
CA GLU A 215 9.85 30.54 -16.34
C GLU A 215 10.99 30.88 -15.38
N LEU A 216 11.14 32.19 -15.05
CA LEU A 216 12.21 32.70 -14.22
C LEU A 216 11.74 32.99 -12.80
N LEU A 217 12.59 32.72 -11.83
CA LEU A 217 12.49 33.31 -10.50
C LEU A 217 12.93 34.77 -10.55
N ALA A 218 12.14 35.66 -9.97
CA ALA A 218 12.46 37.08 -9.95
C ALA A 218 13.53 37.40 -8.90
N ASN A 219 14.29 38.46 -9.17
CA ASN A 219 15.10 39.08 -8.14
C ASN A 219 14.20 39.67 -7.02
N THR A 220 14.52 39.33 -5.78
CA THR A 220 13.78 39.81 -4.61
C THR A 220 14.31 41.13 -4.03
N LEU A 221 15.49 41.56 -4.45
CA LEU A 221 16.04 42.85 -4.04
C LEU A 221 15.18 43.99 -4.59
N THR A 222 15.01 45.02 -3.79
CA THR A 222 14.29 46.24 -4.11
C THR A 222 15.20 47.43 -3.90
N GLY A 223 14.96 48.51 -4.64
CA GLY A 223 15.77 49.73 -4.57
C GLY A 223 16.56 50.01 -5.83
N ASN A 224 17.38 51.05 -5.81
CA ASN A 224 18.12 51.49 -6.96
C ASN A 224 19.27 50.54 -7.38
N ASP A 225 19.79 49.77 -6.43
CA ASP A 225 20.87 48.83 -6.65
C ASP A 225 20.37 47.43 -7.08
N ALA A 226 19.06 47.25 -7.15
CA ALA A 226 18.47 45.99 -7.57
C ALA A 226 18.62 45.82 -9.09
N ALA A 227 19.22 44.71 -9.52
CA ALA A 227 19.27 44.35 -10.92
C ALA A 227 17.85 44.17 -11.49
N LYS A 228 17.56 44.90 -12.58
CA LYS A 228 16.27 44.86 -13.27
C LYS A 228 16.37 44.04 -14.55
N GLY A 229 15.29 43.32 -14.89
CA GLY A 229 15.22 42.55 -16.13
C GLY A 229 16.02 41.25 -16.11
N VAL A 230 16.44 40.78 -14.94
CA VAL A 230 17.14 39.53 -14.74
C VAL A 230 16.33 38.57 -13.86
N GLY A 231 16.53 37.30 -14.05
CA GLY A 231 15.91 36.24 -13.23
C GLY A 231 16.76 35.00 -13.25
N VAL A 232 16.42 34.05 -12.39
CA VAL A 232 17.11 32.76 -12.27
C VAL A 232 16.26 31.66 -12.90
N LEU A 233 16.85 30.95 -13.84
CA LEU A 233 16.27 29.74 -14.43
C LEU A 233 16.70 28.50 -13.61
N ILE A 234 15.79 27.63 -13.31
CA ILE A 234 16.08 26.35 -12.70
C ILE A 234 15.81 25.23 -13.72
N GLU A 235 16.79 24.40 -13.95
CA GLU A 235 16.68 23.25 -14.85
C GLU A 235 16.93 21.95 -14.09
N GLY A 236 16.04 20.96 -14.31
CA GLY A 236 16.31 19.59 -13.94
C GLY A 236 17.14 18.92 -15.03
N LEU A 237 18.25 18.31 -14.64
CA LEU A 237 19.11 17.58 -15.56
C LEU A 237 18.45 16.30 -16.04
N LYS A 238 18.87 15.79 -17.20
CA LYS A 238 18.39 14.49 -17.70
C LYS A 238 18.76 13.38 -16.74
N ASN A 239 17.79 12.58 -16.36
CA ASN A 239 17.97 11.32 -15.63
C ASN A 239 17.23 10.16 -16.34
N THR A 240 17.07 9.01 -15.69
CA THR A 240 16.39 7.84 -16.26
C THR A 240 14.89 8.04 -16.43
N LYS A 241 14.28 9.02 -15.77
CA LYS A 241 12.82 9.23 -15.71
C LYS A 241 12.35 10.57 -16.26
N SER A 242 13.25 11.54 -16.35
CA SER A 242 12.96 12.86 -16.93
C SER A 242 14.00 13.23 -17.96
N ALA A 243 13.56 13.80 -19.08
CA ALA A 243 14.44 14.57 -19.94
C ALA A 243 14.89 15.84 -19.21
N GLN A 244 15.97 16.46 -19.69
CA GLN A 244 16.33 17.80 -19.23
C GLN A 244 15.14 18.75 -19.47
N MET A 245 14.77 19.50 -18.44
CA MET A 245 13.62 20.39 -18.52
C MET A 245 13.76 21.62 -17.61
N VAL A 246 13.14 22.72 -18.03
CA VAL A 246 13.00 23.91 -17.18
C VAL A 246 11.89 23.67 -16.17
N LEU A 247 12.20 23.93 -14.90
CA LEU A 247 11.22 23.94 -13.83
C LEU A 247 10.55 25.32 -13.75
N LYS A 248 9.30 25.37 -14.19
CA LYS A 248 8.52 26.61 -14.20
C LYS A 248 7.93 26.88 -12.82
N PRO A 249 8.19 28.05 -12.23
CA PRO A 249 7.64 28.39 -10.91
C PRO A 249 6.12 28.36 -10.90
N ASN A 250 5.53 27.68 -9.91
CA ASN A 250 4.09 27.58 -9.68
C ASN A 250 3.28 26.91 -10.80
N ASP A 251 3.91 26.24 -11.76
CA ASP A 251 3.25 25.46 -12.80
C ASP A 251 3.04 24.03 -12.29
N ALA A 252 1.78 23.64 -12.13
CA ALA A 252 1.41 22.32 -11.66
C ALA A 252 1.82 21.19 -12.62
N THR A 253 2.02 21.51 -13.90
CA THR A 253 2.41 20.54 -14.94
C THR A 253 3.93 20.43 -15.11
N SER A 254 4.70 21.39 -14.58
CA SER A 254 6.16 21.38 -14.61
C SER A 254 6.69 20.51 -13.48
N ILE A 255 6.79 19.19 -13.74
CA ILE A 255 7.15 18.17 -12.78
C ILE A 255 8.43 17.48 -13.23
N TYR A 256 9.48 17.59 -12.43
CA TYR A 256 10.69 16.80 -12.61
C TYR A 256 10.59 15.52 -11.77
N LYS A 257 10.79 14.39 -12.39
CA LYS A 257 10.68 13.07 -11.77
C LYS A 257 12.04 12.44 -11.58
N ASP A 258 12.28 11.93 -10.41
CA ASP A 258 13.45 11.13 -10.09
C ASP A 258 13.01 9.86 -9.33
N TYR A 259 13.87 8.84 -9.36
CA TYR A 259 13.66 7.61 -8.63
C TYR A 259 14.92 7.30 -7.85
N GLU A 260 14.77 7.15 -6.56
CA GLU A 260 15.75 6.37 -5.83
C GLU A 260 15.57 4.89 -6.16
N THR A 261 16.66 4.23 -6.49
CA THR A 261 16.69 2.77 -6.51
C THR A 261 16.37 2.26 -5.10
N GLU A 262 15.50 1.28 -5.01
CA GLU A 262 15.20 0.58 -3.76
C GLU A 262 16.49 0.09 -3.10
N ASN A 263 17.07 0.89 -2.25
CA ASN A 263 17.94 0.39 -1.20
C ASN A 263 17.04 0.15 0.01
N ASP A 264 16.34 -0.98 -0.02
CA ASP A 264 15.67 -1.55 1.14
C ASP A 264 16.76 -2.15 2.03
N THR A 265 17.52 -1.29 2.67
CA THR A 265 18.39 -1.70 3.77
C THR A 265 17.56 -1.58 5.03
N THR A 266 16.94 -2.72 5.40
CA THR A 266 16.45 -2.99 6.75
C THR A 266 17.51 -2.71 7.80
#